data_8fa0ebfc2ef79ab7dd5a672edf81c8e5
#
_entry.id   8fa0ebfc2ef79ab7dd5a672edf81c8e5
#
_cell.length_a   1.000
_cell.length_b   1.000
_cell.length_c   1.000
_cell.angle_alpha   90.00
_cell.angle_beta   90.00
_cell.angle_gamma   90.00
#
_symmetry.space_group_name_H-M   'P 1'
#
loop_
_entity.id
_entity.type
_entity.pdbx_description
1 polymer ?
#
loop_
_entity_poly.entity_id
_entity_poly.type
_entity_poly.pdbx_seq_one_letter_code
_entity_poly.pdbx_strand_id
1 'polypeptide(L)'
;MCIRDRSIYRTTGHHGFGQIGQMMGPVSGYVLKAEGFPTVYIMGDCRWEACIRDTVERFNPDYIVVNSGGAIFPEFSKTDGPIIPDENEVMQILDELPSHIKLIAVHMDAIDHCQTTRAILRNEATHHEADMSRLIIPEDGETVVL
;
A
#
# COMPACT_ATOMS: atom_id res chain seq x y z
N MET A 1 -19.02 -7.56 11.58
CA MET A 1 -19.04 -8.66 12.58
C MET A 1 -18.09 -8.25 13.69
N CYS A 2 -18.62 -7.91 14.84
CA CYS A 2 -17.80 -7.50 15.97
C CYS A 2 -17.38 -8.75 16.74
N ILE A 3 -16.17 -9.21 16.55
CA ILE A 3 -15.54 -10.19 17.44
C ILE A 3 -15.12 -9.37 18.65
N ARG A 4 -15.54 -9.76 19.86
CA ARG A 4 -15.51 -8.95 21.10
C ARG A 4 -14.17 -8.31 21.49
N ASP A 5 -13.08 -8.64 20.80
CA ASP A 5 -11.69 -8.22 21.07
C ASP A 5 -11.04 -7.41 19.94
N ARG A 6 -11.76 -7.14 18.83
CA ARG A 6 -11.19 -6.50 17.64
C ARG A 6 -12.05 -5.36 17.13
N SER A 7 -11.38 -4.29 16.69
CA SER A 7 -12.01 -3.17 16.00
C SER A 7 -11.53 -3.11 14.56
N ILE A 8 -12.46 -2.94 13.63
CA ILE A 8 -12.17 -2.74 12.20
C ILE A 8 -12.73 -1.38 11.81
N TYR A 9 -11.84 -0.51 11.34
CA TYR A 9 -12.21 0.83 10.88
C TYR A 9 -12.06 0.88 9.36
N ARG A 10 -13.13 1.19 8.65
CA ARG A 10 -13.10 1.44 7.22
C ARG A 10 -12.52 2.82 6.97
N THR A 11 -11.59 2.92 6.01
CA THR A 11 -11.01 4.16 5.52
C THR A 11 -11.40 4.38 4.06
N THR A 12 -11.16 5.57 3.54
CA THR A 12 -11.45 5.93 2.15
C THR A 12 -10.15 6.24 1.42
N GLY A 13 -10.16 6.08 0.10
CA GLY A 13 -9.07 6.45 -0.80
C GLY A 13 -9.52 6.40 -2.25
N HIS A 14 -8.61 6.70 -3.16
CA HIS A 14 -8.88 6.71 -4.59
C HIS A 14 -8.00 5.72 -5.34
N HIS A 15 -8.61 5.00 -6.26
CA HIS A 15 -7.96 4.04 -7.14
C HIS A 15 -7.47 4.76 -8.41
N GLY A 16 -6.33 5.45 -8.29
CA GLY A 16 -5.79 6.33 -9.32
C GLY A 16 -6.24 7.78 -9.19
N PHE A 17 -5.64 8.64 -10.01
CA PHE A 17 -5.94 10.06 -10.10
C PHE A 17 -6.49 10.42 -11.49
N GLY A 18 -6.87 11.69 -11.68
CA GLY A 18 -7.33 12.18 -12.96
C GLY A 18 -8.59 11.49 -13.49
N GLN A 19 -8.66 11.28 -14.80
CA GLN A 19 -9.80 10.68 -15.46
C GLN A 19 -9.99 9.21 -15.08
N ILE A 20 -8.91 8.43 -15.03
CA ILE A 20 -8.98 7.01 -14.64
C ILE A 20 -9.46 6.85 -13.21
N GLY A 21 -9.01 7.70 -12.28
CA GLY A 21 -9.46 7.68 -10.90
C GLY A 21 -10.96 7.95 -10.75
N GLN A 22 -11.52 8.85 -11.57
CA GLN A 22 -12.97 9.09 -11.61
C GLN A 22 -13.75 7.87 -12.14
N MET A 23 -13.20 7.16 -13.12
CA MET A 23 -13.83 5.96 -13.70
C MET A 23 -13.77 4.77 -12.73
N MET A 24 -12.66 4.59 -12.00
CA MET A 24 -12.49 3.53 -11.02
C MET A 24 -13.35 3.75 -9.76
N GLY A 25 -13.59 5.01 -9.42
CA GLY A 25 -14.40 5.39 -8.27
C GLY A 25 -13.67 5.25 -6.93
N PRO A 26 -14.41 5.48 -5.80
CA PRO A 26 -13.83 5.42 -4.47
C PRO A 26 -13.57 3.97 -4.04
N VAL A 27 -12.46 3.77 -3.33
CA VAL A 27 -12.06 2.49 -2.75
C VAL A 27 -11.94 2.60 -1.24
N SER A 28 -11.79 1.46 -0.58
CA SER A 28 -11.72 1.39 0.89
C SER A 28 -10.48 0.65 1.34
N GLY A 29 -9.84 1.21 2.36
CA GLY A 29 -8.89 0.49 3.19
C GLY A 29 -9.50 0.12 4.54
N TYR A 30 -8.74 -0.61 5.36
CA TYR A 30 -9.20 -1.08 6.66
C TYR A 30 -8.08 -1.03 7.69
N VAL A 31 -8.34 -0.40 8.84
CA VAL A 31 -7.45 -0.47 10.00
C VAL A 31 -7.97 -1.53 10.97
N LEU A 32 -7.11 -2.48 11.29
CA LEU A 32 -7.39 -3.58 12.20
C LEU A 32 -6.68 -3.35 13.54
N LYS A 33 -7.43 -3.34 14.63
CA LYS A 33 -6.90 -3.20 15.98
C LYS A 33 -7.41 -4.32 16.89
N ALA A 34 -6.51 -4.90 17.69
CA ALA A 34 -6.85 -5.83 18.76
C ALA A 34 -5.90 -5.61 19.93
N GLU A 35 -6.36 -5.81 21.16
CA GLU A 35 -5.53 -5.69 22.34
C GLU A 35 -4.40 -6.74 22.34
N GLY A 36 -3.16 -6.31 22.59
CA GLY A 36 -1.98 -7.19 22.61
C GLY A 36 -1.46 -7.61 21.21
N PHE A 37 -2.00 -7.04 20.14
CA PHE A 37 -1.55 -7.30 18.76
C PHE A 37 -1.17 -5.99 18.06
N PRO A 38 -0.26 -6.05 17.06
CA PRO A 38 0.06 -4.87 16.28
C PRO A 38 -1.16 -4.34 15.52
N THR A 39 -1.23 -3.02 15.38
CA THR A 39 -2.23 -2.37 14.53
C THR A 39 -1.81 -2.49 13.08
N VAL A 40 -2.70 -3.02 12.24
CA VAL A 40 -2.44 -3.23 10.80
C VAL A 40 -3.37 -2.33 9.99
N TYR A 41 -2.81 -1.56 9.07
CA TYR A 41 -3.57 -0.82 8.07
C TYR A 41 -3.45 -1.49 6.70
N ILE A 42 -4.53 -2.03 6.19
CA ILE A 42 -4.65 -2.53 4.82
C ILE A 42 -5.11 -1.36 3.96
N MET A 43 -4.20 -0.80 3.17
CA MET A 43 -4.46 0.42 2.38
C MET A 43 -5.46 0.15 1.24
N GLY A 44 -5.45 -1.06 0.68
CA GLY A 44 -6.27 -1.42 -0.48
C GLY A 44 -5.71 -0.82 -1.77
N ASP A 45 -6.55 -0.72 -2.81
CA ASP A 45 -6.17 -0.18 -4.12
C ASP A 45 -6.18 1.36 -4.13
N CYS A 46 -5.48 1.96 -3.19
CA CYS A 46 -5.38 3.41 -3.03
C CYS A 46 -4.00 3.92 -3.45
N ARG A 47 -3.98 5.14 -3.98
CA ARG A 47 -2.74 5.91 -4.17
C ARG A 47 -2.34 6.59 -2.85
N TRP A 48 -1.06 6.96 -2.74
CA TRP A 48 -0.54 7.69 -1.58
C TRP A 48 -0.99 9.16 -1.61
N GLU A 49 -2.05 9.47 -0.89
CA GLU A 49 -2.72 10.77 -0.89
C GLU A 49 -3.04 11.28 0.52
N ALA A 50 -3.60 12.47 0.63
CA ALA A 50 -3.84 13.14 1.91
C ALA A 50 -4.69 12.31 2.87
N CYS A 51 -5.81 11.72 2.42
CA CYS A 51 -6.68 10.93 3.29
C CYS A 51 -6.03 9.63 3.80
N ILE A 52 -5.03 9.10 3.07
CA ILE A 52 -4.22 7.97 3.52
C ILE A 52 -3.24 8.41 4.61
N ARG A 53 -2.55 9.56 4.40
CA ARG A 53 -1.67 10.17 5.41
C ARG A 53 -2.43 10.50 6.71
N ASP A 54 -3.62 11.09 6.59
CA ASP A 54 -4.50 11.38 7.74
C ASP A 54 -4.87 10.09 8.50
N THR A 55 -5.09 9.00 7.76
CA THR A 55 -5.36 7.68 8.36
C THR A 55 -4.14 7.17 9.13
N VAL A 56 -2.95 7.28 8.55
CA VAL A 56 -1.70 6.88 9.22
C VAL A 56 -1.48 7.72 10.47
N GLU A 57 -1.62 9.02 10.39
CA GLU A 57 -1.48 9.93 11.55
C GLU A 57 -2.48 9.61 12.66
N ARG A 58 -3.75 9.40 12.29
CA ARG A 58 -4.84 9.11 13.24
C ARG A 58 -4.68 7.80 13.98
N PHE A 59 -4.29 6.74 13.26
CA PHE A 59 -4.29 5.39 13.82
C PHE A 59 -2.92 4.89 14.23
N ASN A 60 -1.85 5.54 13.76
CA ASN A 60 -0.45 5.21 14.02
C ASN A 60 -0.21 3.68 13.94
N PRO A 61 -0.40 3.05 12.78
CA PRO A 61 -0.30 1.60 12.64
C PRO A 61 1.15 1.13 12.81
N ASP A 62 1.32 -0.12 13.23
CA ASP A 62 2.64 -0.78 13.26
C ASP A 62 3.03 -1.30 11.88
N TYR A 63 2.03 -1.72 11.09
CA TYR A 63 2.20 -2.26 9.73
C TYR A 63 1.20 -1.64 8.77
N ILE A 64 1.67 -1.35 7.55
CA ILE A 64 0.82 -0.95 6.42
C ILE A 64 0.99 -1.98 5.31
N VAL A 65 -0.11 -2.59 4.88
CA VAL A 65 -0.16 -3.44 3.69
C VAL A 65 -0.51 -2.57 2.49
N VAL A 66 0.40 -2.50 1.51
CA VAL A 66 0.26 -1.66 0.32
C VAL A 66 0.23 -2.52 -0.94
N ASN A 67 -0.76 -2.28 -1.79
CA ASN A 67 -0.83 -2.88 -3.11
C ASN A 67 0.13 -2.15 -4.05
N SER A 68 1.23 -2.81 -4.43
CA SER A 68 2.44 -2.18 -4.98
C SER A 68 2.70 -2.54 -6.45
N GLY A 69 1.69 -3.05 -7.16
CA GLY A 69 1.86 -3.55 -8.52
C GLY A 69 2.07 -2.47 -9.58
N GLY A 70 1.92 -1.18 -9.27
CA GLY A 70 2.08 -0.10 -10.23
C GLY A 70 1.18 -0.29 -11.46
N ALA A 71 -0.10 -0.64 -11.22
CA ALA A 71 -1.02 -0.95 -12.30
C ALA A 71 -1.30 0.27 -13.17
N ILE A 72 -1.17 0.10 -14.49
CA ILE A 72 -1.39 1.15 -15.49
C ILE A 72 -2.32 0.69 -16.60
N PHE A 73 -3.06 1.64 -17.16
CA PHE A 73 -3.83 1.46 -18.39
C PHE A 73 -3.23 2.36 -19.48
N PRO A 74 -2.78 1.80 -20.61
CA PRO A 74 -2.04 2.54 -21.64
C PRO A 74 -2.74 3.80 -22.15
N GLU A 75 -4.08 3.81 -22.19
CA GLU A 75 -4.89 4.94 -22.63
C GLU A 75 -4.77 6.15 -21.69
N PHE A 76 -4.48 5.92 -20.40
CA PHE A 76 -4.45 6.96 -19.35
C PHE A 76 -3.04 7.18 -18.77
N SER A 77 -2.09 6.28 -19.03
CA SER A 77 -0.76 6.29 -18.40
C SER A 77 0.04 7.56 -18.60
N LYS A 78 -0.19 8.29 -19.71
CA LYS A 78 0.52 9.53 -20.01
C LYS A 78 0.06 10.73 -19.19
N THR A 79 -1.17 10.71 -18.72
CA THR A 79 -1.81 11.84 -18.02
C THR A 79 -2.04 11.55 -16.55
N ASP A 80 -2.46 10.34 -16.22
CA ASP A 80 -3.00 10.01 -14.90
C ASP A 80 -2.04 9.12 -14.09
N GLY A 81 -1.07 8.47 -14.75
CA GLY A 81 -0.10 7.57 -14.12
C GLY A 81 -0.73 6.25 -13.64
N PRO A 82 -0.05 5.53 -12.73
CA PRO A 82 -0.56 4.27 -12.18
C PRO A 82 -1.78 4.50 -11.29
N ILE A 83 -2.62 3.48 -11.15
CA ILE A 83 -3.83 3.51 -10.32
C ILE A 83 -3.62 2.97 -8.89
N ILE A 84 -2.51 2.26 -8.66
CA ILE A 84 -1.98 1.86 -7.35
C ILE A 84 -0.48 2.18 -7.32
N PRO A 85 0.14 2.26 -6.14
CA PRO A 85 1.57 2.54 -6.00
C PRO A 85 2.46 1.68 -6.89
N ASP A 86 3.39 2.31 -7.58
CA ASP A 86 4.54 1.69 -8.23
C ASP A 86 5.75 1.65 -7.28
N GLU A 87 6.89 1.16 -7.75
CA GLU A 87 8.13 1.06 -6.97
C GLU A 87 8.59 2.42 -6.43
N ASN A 88 8.43 3.49 -7.21
CA ASN A 88 8.84 4.83 -6.79
C ASN A 88 7.93 5.39 -5.69
N GLU A 89 6.62 5.19 -5.83
CA GLU A 89 5.67 5.63 -4.81
C GLU A 89 5.80 4.81 -3.53
N VAL A 90 6.17 3.52 -3.61
CA VAL A 90 6.49 2.71 -2.42
C VAL A 90 7.70 3.28 -1.68
N MET A 91 8.76 3.73 -2.39
CA MET A 91 9.90 4.40 -1.76
C MET A 91 9.48 5.72 -1.10
N GLN A 92 8.67 6.52 -1.79
CA GLN A 92 8.13 7.75 -1.22
C GLN A 92 7.31 7.47 0.07
N ILE A 93 6.45 6.45 0.06
CA ILE A 93 5.69 6.05 1.25
C ILE A 93 6.64 5.71 2.40
N LEU A 94 7.67 4.91 2.13
CA LEU A 94 8.64 4.47 3.13
C LEU A 94 9.39 5.65 3.76
N ASP A 95 9.74 6.66 2.95
CA ASP A 95 10.44 7.87 3.40
C ASP A 95 9.55 8.78 4.27
N GLU A 96 8.28 8.91 3.89
CA GLU A 96 7.32 9.76 4.60
C GLU A 96 6.82 9.15 5.92
N LEU A 97 6.90 7.81 6.05
CA LEU A 97 6.41 7.12 7.24
C LEU A 97 7.33 7.26 8.46
N PRO A 98 6.75 7.39 9.68
CA PRO A 98 7.51 7.24 10.92
C PRO A 98 8.34 5.95 10.93
N SER A 99 9.55 6.02 11.51
CA SER A 99 10.55 4.93 11.46
C SER A 99 10.10 3.61 12.09
N HIS A 100 9.11 3.61 12.96
CA HIS A 100 8.58 2.40 13.59
C HIS A 100 7.59 1.64 12.68
N ILE A 101 7.02 2.30 11.66
CA ILE A 101 6.03 1.68 10.77
C ILE A 101 6.75 0.86 9.70
N LYS A 102 6.27 -0.36 9.49
CA LYS A 102 6.76 -1.26 8.45
C LYS A 102 5.76 -1.37 7.30
N LEU A 103 6.25 -1.43 6.08
CA LEU A 103 5.48 -1.71 4.87
C LEU A 103 5.51 -3.20 4.52
N ILE A 104 4.35 -3.73 4.12
CA ILE A 104 4.22 -5.05 3.51
C ILE A 104 3.71 -4.82 2.09
N ALA A 105 4.59 -4.98 1.11
CA ALA A 105 4.30 -4.74 -0.30
C ALA A 105 3.75 -6.01 -0.94
N VAL A 106 2.51 -5.94 -1.45
CA VAL A 106 1.78 -7.05 -2.05
C VAL A 106 1.18 -6.67 -3.40
N HIS A 107 0.42 -7.56 -4.03
CA HIS A 107 -0.30 -7.33 -5.30
C HIS A 107 0.66 -7.08 -6.48
N MET A 108 1.68 -7.92 -6.61
CA MET A 108 2.66 -7.91 -7.70
C MET A 108 2.68 -9.26 -8.42
N ASP A 109 3.25 -9.27 -9.62
CA ASP A 109 3.54 -10.49 -10.42
C ASP A 109 2.33 -11.34 -10.85
N ALA A 110 1.10 -10.89 -10.68
CA ALA A 110 -0.09 -11.71 -10.90
C ALA A 110 -0.99 -11.23 -12.07
N ILE A 111 -0.90 -9.98 -12.48
CA ILE A 111 -1.81 -9.36 -13.45
C ILE A 111 -1.01 -8.52 -14.46
N ASP A 112 -1.33 -8.64 -15.74
CA ASP A 112 -0.56 -8.05 -16.87
C ASP A 112 -0.41 -6.53 -16.80
N HIS A 113 -1.39 -5.81 -16.26
CA HIS A 113 -1.33 -4.36 -16.14
C HIS A 113 -0.55 -3.87 -14.91
N CYS A 114 -0.15 -4.76 -14.01
CA CYS A 114 0.78 -4.47 -12.92
C CYS A 114 2.22 -4.52 -13.43
N GLN A 115 2.83 -3.34 -13.61
CA GLN A 115 4.17 -3.23 -14.19
C GLN A 115 5.30 -3.38 -13.17
N THR A 116 5.03 -3.11 -11.89
CA THR A 116 5.98 -3.32 -10.80
C THR A 116 5.94 -4.77 -10.36
N THR A 117 7.06 -5.47 -10.54
CA THR A 117 7.29 -6.83 -10.02
C THR A 117 8.04 -6.78 -8.69
N ARG A 118 8.05 -7.89 -7.94
CA ARG A 118 8.90 -8.02 -6.73
C ARG A 118 10.38 -7.75 -7.03
N ALA A 119 10.86 -8.19 -8.19
CA ALA A 119 12.24 -7.95 -8.62
C ALA A 119 12.51 -6.47 -8.88
N ILE A 120 11.59 -5.76 -9.55
CA ILE A 120 11.68 -4.32 -9.79
C ILE A 120 11.68 -3.57 -8.46
N LEU A 121 10.74 -3.86 -7.56
CA LEU A 121 10.66 -3.20 -6.26
C LEU A 121 11.90 -3.44 -5.40
N ARG A 122 12.45 -4.67 -5.37
CA ARG A 122 13.72 -4.95 -4.65
C ARG A 122 14.91 -4.19 -5.23
N ASN A 123 14.95 -4.08 -6.57
CA ASN A 123 16.00 -3.32 -7.25
C ASN A 123 15.89 -1.83 -6.93
N GLU A 124 14.70 -1.25 -6.97
CA GLU A 124 14.47 0.15 -6.62
C GLU A 124 14.80 0.42 -5.15
N ALA A 125 14.38 -0.46 -4.24
CA ALA A 125 14.75 -0.36 -2.83
C ALA A 125 16.27 -0.37 -2.60
N THR A 126 17.01 -1.12 -3.41
CA THR A 126 18.49 -1.13 -3.37
C THR A 126 19.08 0.18 -3.88
N HIS A 127 18.58 0.72 -4.99
CA HIS A 127 19.03 2.01 -5.53
C HIS A 127 18.70 3.18 -4.61
N HIS A 128 17.58 3.11 -3.93
CA HIS A 128 17.12 4.11 -2.97
C HIS A 128 17.81 3.99 -1.60
N GLU A 129 18.66 2.98 -1.41
CA GLU A 129 19.29 2.66 -0.11
C GLU A 129 18.26 2.49 1.02
N ALA A 130 17.10 1.92 0.68
CA ALA A 130 15.96 1.79 1.58
C ALA A 130 16.27 0.90 2.79
N ASP A 131 15.71 1.24 3.94
CA ASP A 131 15.80 0.39 5.14
C ASP A 131 14.96 -0.88 4.97
N MET A 132 15.60 -1.95 4.53
CA MET A 132 14.98 -3.26 4.30
C MET A 132 14.44 -3.93 5.58
N SER A 133 14.76 -3.41 6.77
CA SER A 133 14.13 -3.86 8.01
C SER A 133 12.67 -3.37 8.15
N ARG A 134 12.31 -2.36 7.34
CA ARG A 134 10.99 -1.75 7.29
C ARG A 134 10.17 -2.11 6.04
N LEU A 135 10.78 -2.70 5.02
CA LEU A 135 10.11 -3.10 3.78
C LEU A 135 10.08 -4.63 3.65
N ILE A 136 8.89 -5.20 3.77
CA ILE A 136 8.65 -6.63 3.64
C ILE A 136 8.01 -6.90 2.28
N ILE A 137 8.64 -7.74 1.47
CA ILE A 137 8.18 -8.10 0.12
C ILE A 137 7.99 -9.62 0.09
N PRO A 138 6.83 -10.13 0.52
CA PRO A 138 6.60 -11.57 0.63
C PRO A 138 6.46 -12.23 -0.74
N GLU A 139 6.84 -13.49 -0.82
CA GLU A 139 6.53 -14.36 -1.97
C GLU A 139 5.07 -14.85 -1.90
N ASP A 140 4.54 -15.35 -3.03
CA ASP A 140 3.19 -15.88 -3.07
C ASP A 140 3.06 -17.11 -2.16
N GLY A 141 2.08 -17.05 -1.26
CA GLY A 141 1.85 -18.09 -0.25
C GLY A 141 2.77 -18.02 0.98
N GLU A 142 3.67 -17.05 1.04
CA GLU A 142 4.51 -16.84 2.23
C GLU A 142 3.67 -16.34 3.42
N THR A 143 3.98 -16.83 4.60
CA THR A 143 3.39 -16.36 5.86
C THR A 143 4.29 -15.32 6.50
N VAL A 144 3.78 -14.11 6.65
CA VAL A 144 4.45 -13.04 7.40
C VAL A 144 3.94 -13.04 8.84
N VAL A 145 4.85 -13.19 9.80
CA VAL A 145 4.53 -13.07 11.23
C VAL A 145 4.79 -11.63 11.66
N LEU A 146 3.76 -10.98 12.22
CA LEU A 146 3.78 -9.56 12.64
C LEU A 146 4.17 -9.38 14.10
#